data_b3b16f635c9484f2a681500e2f91be30
#
_entry.id   b3b16f635c9484f2a681500e2f91be30
#
_cell.length_a   1.000
_cell.length_b   1.000
_cell.length_c   1.000
_cell.angle_alpha   90.00
_cell.angle_beta   90.00
_cell.angle_gamma   90.00
#
_symmetry.space_group_name_H-M   'P 1'
#
loop_
_entity.id
_entity.type
_entity.pdbx_description
1 polymer ?
#
loop_
_entity_poly.entity_id
_entity_poly.type
_entity_poly.pdbx_seq_one_letter_code
_entity_poly.pdbx_strand_id
1 'polypeptide(L)'
;MDKTWDKLHQPCPLCNSSDAVGINEDNSAKCFSCGEFMPSYTNACGGKDMQTATTTPTKKPDMVDEGQFSALTDRKISRATATKYGVKCVHDLQGNVVKHLYPYYNGHELSATKYRSVKDKDFFVSGTYNDTGLFGQQLFKGGKYVTIVEGECDAMSAYEL
;
A
#
# COMPACT_ATOMS: atom_id res chain seq x y z
N MET A 1 -21.60 -16.15 2.10
CA MET A 1 -22.35 -15.31 3.08
C MET A 1 -21.66 -13.94 3.06
N ASP A 2 -22.32 -12.97 2.44
CA ASP A 2 -21.83 -11.60 2.43
C ASP A 2 -21.90 -11.06 3.86
N LYS A 3 -20.74 -10.78 4.46
CA LYS A 3 -20.69 -10.10 5.75
C LYS A 3 -21.06 -8.64 5.52
N THR A 4 -22.27 -8.28 5.89
CA THR A 4 -22.71 -6.89 5.93
C THR A 4 -22.20 -6.26 7.22
N TRP A 5 -21.47 -5.15 7.09
CA TRP A 5 -20.99 -4.37 8.25
C TRP A 5 -22.17 -3.55 8.81
N ASP A 6 -22.40 -3.63 10.12
CA ASP A 6 -23.43 -2.86 10.81
C ASP A 6 -23.06 -1.37 10.89
N LYS A 7 -21.80 -1.08 11.19
CA LYS A 7 -21.26 0.29 11.21
C LYS A 7 -19.98 0.38 10.41
N LEU A 8 -19.88 1.38 9.55
CA LEU A 8 -18.69 1.72 8.78
C LEU A 8 -18.10 3.06 9.25
N HIS A 9 -16.93 3.39 8.75
CA HIS A 9 -16.26 4.67 8.98
C HIS A 9 -15.99 4.97 10.46
N GLN A 10 -15.60 3.96 11.23
CA GLN A 10 -15.22 4.14 12.63
C GLN A 10 -13.70 4.31 12.77
N PRO A 11 -13.24 5.05 13.80
CA PRO A 11 -11.81 5.24 14.03
C PRO A 11 -11.14 3.93 14.46
N CYS A 12 -9.88 3.76 14.08
CA CYS A 12 -9.09 2.61 14.48
C CYS A 12 -8.24 2.92 15.72
N PRO A 13 -8.42 2.22 16.85
CA PRO A 13 -7.60 2.44 18.03
C PRO A 13 -6.17 1.94 17.89
N LEU A 14 -5.88 1.12 16.87
CA LEU A 14 -4.58 0.50 16.67
C LEU A 14 -3.66 1.30 15.76
N CYS A 15 -4.22 1.91 14.70
CA CYS A 15 -3.42 2.68 13.74
C CYS A 15 -3.81 4.16 13.65
N ASN A 16 -4.75 4.62 14.49
CA ASN A 16 -5.27 5.99 14.54
C ASN A 16 -5.90 6.49 13.22
N SER A 17 -6.27 5.60 12.31
CA SER A 17 -7.11 5.99 11.17
C SER A 17 -8.46 6.49 11.67
N SER A 18 -8.96 7.59 11.11
CA SER A 18 -10.18 8.26 11.58
C SER A 18 -11.48 7.53 11.19
N ASP A 19 -11.46 6.71 10.13
CA ASP A 19 -12.67 6.23 9.44
C ASP A 19 -12.52 4.85 8.77
N ALA A 20 -11.47 4.09 9.10
CA ALA A 20 -11.15 2.86 8.37
C ALA A 20 -11.70 1.57 8.99
N VAL A 21 -12.51 1.64 10.05
CA VAL A 21 -13.03 0.43 10.72
C VAL A 21 -14.48 0.16 10.34
N GLY A 22 -14.74 -1.09 9.94
CA GLY A 22 -16.08 -1.68 9.87
C GLY A 22 -16.34 -2.56 11.08
N ILE A 23 -17.52 -2.43 11.70
CA ILE A 23 -17.98 -3.18 12.88
C ILE A 23 -19.15 -4.06 12.45
N ASN A 24 -19.15 -5.33 12.86
CA ASN A 24 -20.26 -6.26 12.66
C ASN A 24 -21.25 -6.19 13.84
N GLU A 25 -22.43 -6.80 13.67
CA GLU A 25 -23.47 -6.91 14.70
C GLU A 25 -22.98 -7.59 15.99
N ASP A 26 -22.04 -8.53 15.89
CA ASP A 26 -21.38 -9.21 17.01
C ASP A 26 -20.28 -8.37 17.69
N ASN A 27 -20.16 -7.10 17.33
CA ASN A 27 -19.13 -6.17 17.79
C ASN A 27 -17.69 -6.54 17.39
N SER A 28 -17.51 -7.57 16.55
CA SER A 28 -16.23 -7.79 15.90
C SER A 28 -15.98 -6.70 14.84
N ALA A 29 -14.72 -6.34 14.63
CA ALA A 29 -14.41 -5.26 13.72
C ALA A 29 -13.14 -5.54 12.90
N LYS A 30 -13.04 -4.90 11.75
CA LYS A 30 -11.84 -4.94 10.91
C LYS A 30 -11.46 -3.53 10.50
N CYS A 31 -10.19 -3.20 10.66
CA CYS A 31 -9.63 -1.99 10.11
C CYS A 31 -9.16 -2.23 8.67
N PHE A 32 -9.68 -1.46 7.73
CA PHE A 32 -9.30 -1.54 6.31
C PHE A 32 -7.99 -0.79 6.01
N SER A 33 -7.50 0.02 6.94
CA SER A 33 -6.23 0.74 6.82
C SER A 33 -5.03 -0.11 7.25
N CYS A 34 -5.06 -0.70 8.45
CA CYS A 34 -3.97 -1.55 8.95
C CYS A 34 -4.21 -3.06 8.76
N GLY A 35 -5.41 -3.47 8.32
CA GLY A 35 -5.78 -4.86 8.09
C GLY A 35 -6.13 -5.65 9.35
N GLU A 36 -5.95 -5.07 10.55
CA GLU A 36 -6.17 -5.75 11.83
C GLU A 36 -7.64 -6.09 12.07
N PHE A 37 -7.86 -7.30 12.59
CA PHE A 37 -9.14 -7.79 13.06
C PHE A 37 -9.22 -7.66 14.58
N MET A 38 -10.30 -7.05 15.06
CA MET A 38 -10.60 -6.86 16.49
C MET A 38 -11.81 -7.74 16.85
N PRO A 39 -11.64 -8.75 17.72
CA PRO A 39 -12.77 -9.59 18.16
C PRO A 39 -13.85 -8.80 18.92
N SER A 40 -13.50 -7.67 19.50
CA SER A 40 -14.42 -6.72 20.14
C SER A 40 -13.90 -5.30 19.99
N TYR A 41 -14.65 -4.47 19.28
CA TYR A 41 -14.28 -3.08 19.04
C TYR A 41 -14.34 -2.22 20.34
N THR A 42 -15.35 -2.44 21.18
CA THR A 42 -15.50 -1.70 22.44
C THR A 42 -14.36 -1.96 23.41
N ASN A 43 -13.85 -3.19 23.46
CA ASN A 43 -12.70 -3.52 24.31
C ASN A 43 -11.40 -2.93 23.79
N ALA A 44 -11.27 -2.74 22.48
CA ALA A 44 -10.12 -2.10 21.88
C ALA A 44 -10.09 -0.58 22.12
N CYS A 45 -11.25 0.05 22.25
CA CYS A 45 -11.40 1.49 22.51
C CYS A 45 -11.39 1.88 23.99
N GLY A 46 -11.67 0.94 24.89
CA GLY A 46 -11.91 1.19 26.31
C GLY A 46 -10.92 0.51 27.24
N GLY A 47 -9.71 1.06 27.36
CA GLY A 47 -8.75 0.53 28.33
C GLY A 47 -7.49 1.36 28.43
N LYS A 48 -7.55 2.47 29.17
CA LYS A 48 -6.38 2.94 29.88
C LYS A 48 -6.23 2.02 31.10
N ASP A 49 -5.54 0.93 30.94
CA ASP A 49 -4.80 0.26 32.01
C ASP A 49 -3.70 -0.58 31.38
N MET A 50 -2.51 -0.13 31.68
CA MET A 50 -1.23 -0.70 31.35
C MET A 50 -1.10 -2.07 32.02
N GLN A 51 -1.23 -3.16 31.25
CA GLN A 51 -0.55 -4.40 31.60
C GLN A 51 0.14 -4.93 30.35
N THR A 52 1.43 -4.99 30.51
CA THR A 52 2.48 -5.47 29.63
C THR A 52 2.15 -6.87 29.08
N ALA A 53 1.43 -6.92 27.97
CA ALA A 53 1.55 -8.05 27.08
C ALA A 53 2.68 -7.66 26.12
N THR A 54 3.80 -8.34 26.25
CA THR A 54 4.93 -8.31 25.32
C THR A 54 4.45 -8.88 23.99
N THR A 55 3.65 -8.12 23.26
CA THR A 55 3.55 -8.32 21.83
C THR A 55 4.82 -7.69 21.28
N THR A 56 5.78 -8.52 20.98
CA THR A 56 6.86 -8.22 20.03
C THR A 56 6.24 -7.36 18.94
N PRO A 57 6.73 -6.14 18.68
CA PRO A 57 6.27 -5.39 17.54
C PRO A 57 6.46 -6.31 16.34
N THR A 58 5.37 -6.64 15.65
CA THR A 58 5.46 -7.35 14.38
C THR A 58 6.29 -6.44 13.51
N LYS A 59 7.57 -6.74 13.40
CA LYS A 59 8.52 -6.04 12.56
C LYS A 59 7.83 -5.92 11.22
N LYS A 60 7.54 -4.70 10.78
CA LYS A 60 7.09 -4.46 9.41
C LYS A 60 8.03 -5.28 8.55
N PRO A 61 7.54 -6.15 7.66
CA PRO A 61 8.44 -6.96 6.86
C PRO A 61 9.48 -6.04 6.26
N ASP A 62 10.75 -6.32 6.53
CA ASP A 62 11.85 -5.57 5.94
C ASP A 62 11.54 -5.48 4.44
N MET A 63 11.77 -4.33 3.82
CA MET A 63 11.48 -4.12 2.40
C MET A 63 12.27 -5.17 1.61
N VAL A 64 11.63 -6.27 1.28
CA VAL A 64 12.25 -7.34 0.51
C VAL A 64 12.22 -6.90 -0.93
N ASP A 65 13.36 -6.44 -1.40
CA ASP A 65 13.57 -6.05 -2.78
C ASP A 65 13.77 -7.32 -3.65
N GLU A 66 12.69 -8.07 -3.84
CA GLU A 66 12.71 -9.30 -4.64
C GLU A 66 12.40 -9.08 -6.12
N GLY A 67 12.07 -7.86 -6.50
CA GLY A 67 11.69 -7.53 -7.88
C GLY A 67 12.89 -7.22 -8.77
N GLN A 68 12.72 -7.43 -10.07
CA GLN A 68 13.67 -7.00 -11.11
C GLN A 68 13.04 -5.99 -12.06
N PHE A 69 13.86 -5.13 -12.66
CA PHE A 69 13.40 -4.17 -13.65
C PHE A 69 13.01 -4.90 -14.95
N SER A 70 11.71 -4.88 -15.24
CA SER A 70 11.13 -5.45 -16.46
C SER A 70 9.98 -4.58 -16.97
N ALA A 71 9.49 -4.87 -18.16
CA ALA A 71 8.26 -4.24 -18.65
C ALA A 71 7.05 -4.73 -17.84
N LEU A 72 6.08 -3.84 -17.61
CA LEU A 72 4.77 -4.22 -17.08
C LEU A 72 3.90 -4.63 -18.27
N THR A 73 4.04 -5.87 -18.72
CA THR A 73 3.42 -6.36 -19.95
C THR A 73 1.91 -6.35 -19.92
N ASP A 74 1.32 -6.61 -18.75
CA ASP A 74 -0.12 -6.53 -18.48
C ASP A 74 -0.69 -5.10 -18.59
N ARG A 75 0.19 -4.08 -18.51
CA ARG A 75 -0.14 -2.65 -18.59
C ARG A 75 0.39 -1.98 -19.85
N LYS A 76 1.12 -2.71 -20.68
CA LYS A 76 1.78 -2.19 -21.89
C LYS A 76 2.77 -1.06 -21.60
N ILE A 77 3.41 -1.07 -20.42
CA ILE A 77 4.42 -0.10 -20.02
C ILE A 77 5.79 -0.68 -20.29
N SER A 78 6.64 0.10 -20.94
CA SER A 78 7.98 -0.34 -21.33
C SER A 78 8.90 -0.53 -20.12
N ARG A 79 9.93 -1.39 -20.29
CA ARG A 79 10.99 -1.55 -19.30
C ARG A 79 11.72 -0.21 -19.01
N ALA A 80 11.92 0.61 -20.03
CA ALA A 80 12.60 1.89 -19.87
C ALA A 80 11.84 2.81 -18.93
N THR A 81 10.53 2.92 -19.10
CA THR A 81 9.64 3.70 -18.23
C THR A 81 9.58 3.11 -16.82
N ALA A 82 9.40 1.80 -16.68
CA ALA A 82 9.41 1.13 -15.39
C ALA A 82 10.72 1.40 -14.63
N THR A 83 11.86 1.26 -15.31
CA THR A 83 13.18 1.55 -14.72
C THR A 83 13.32 3.01 -14.29
N LYS A 84 12.85 3.95 -15.12
CA LYS A 84 12.87 5.38 -14.81
C LYS A 84 12.10 5.71 -13.54
N TYR A 85 10.93 5.10 -13.35
CA TYR A 85 10.09 5.29 -12.17
C TYR A 85 10.53 4.43 -10.97
N GLY A 86 11.54 3.57 -11.15
CA GLY A 86 12.02 2.65 -10.11
C GLY A 86 11.11 1.46 -9.87
N VAL A 87 10.14 1.21 -10.77
CA VAL A 87 9.18 0.12 -10.65
C VAL A 87 9.82 -1.20 -11.01
N LYS A 88 9.64 -2.20 -10.16
CA LYS A 88 10.11 -3.56 -10.36
C LYS A 88 8.94 -4.53 -10.49
N CYS A 89 9.20 -5.70 -11.06
CA CYS A 89 8.22 -6.78 -11.19
C CYS A 89 8.77 -8.06 -10.58
N VAL A 90 7.87 -8.82 -9.94
CA VAL A 90 8.12 -10.20 -9.56
C VAL A 90 7.51 -11.10 -10.62
N HIS A 91 8.24 -12.14 -10.99
CA HIS A 91 7.84 -13.10 -12.00
C HIS A 91 7.62 -14.48 -11.39
N ASP A 92 6.70 -15.25 -11.95
CA ASP A 92 6.56 -16.67 -11.66
C ASP A 92 7.67 -17.49 -12.36
N LEU A 93 7.66 -18.79 -12.13
CA LEU A 93 8.63 -19.72 -12.75
C LEU A 93 8.48 -19.82 -14.28
N GLN A 94 7.35 -19.37 -14.82
CA GLN A 94 7.06 -19.33 -16.26
C GLN A 94 7.46 -17.99 -16.89
N GLY A 95 7.91 -17.02 -16.08
CA GLY A 95 8.32 -15.69 -16.53
C GLY A 95 7.18 -14.68 -16.66
N ASN A 96 5.96 -15.00 -16.18
CA ASN A 96 4.86 -14.04 -16.18
C ASN A 96 4.99 -13.08 -14.99
N VAL A 97 4.65 -11.82 -15.20
CA VAL A 97 4.59 -10.83 -14.12
C VAL A 97 3.43 -11.14 -13.17
N VAL A 98 3.73 -11.36 -11.90
CA VAL A 98 2.74 -11.68 -10.85
C VAL A 98 2.53 -10.56 -9.85
N LYS A 99 3.53 -9.69 -9.66
CA LYS A 99 3.41 -8.50 -8.80
C LYS A 99 4.17 -7.32 -9.40
N HIS A 100 3.64 -6.13 -9.17
CA HIS A 100 4.33 -4.87 -9.38
C HIS A 100 4.77 -4.28 -8.04
N LEU A 101 5.95 -3.68 -7.98
CA LEU A 101 6.54 -3.02 -6.83
C LEU A 101 6.75 -1.54 -7.16
N TYR A 102 5.93 -0.69 -6.56
CA TYR A 102 5.97 0.76 -6.77
C TYR A 102 6.71 1.43 -5.62
N PRO A 103 7.86 2.07 -5.87
CA PRO A 103 8.59 2.77 -4.81
C PRO A 103 7.95 4.13 -4.52
N TYR A 104 7.91 4.49 -3.24
CA TYR A 104 7.50 5.80 -2.76
C TYR A 104 8.62 6.41 -1.94
N TYR A 105 8.87 7.68 -2.18
CA TYR A 105 10.01 8.39 -1.63
C TYR A 105 9.57 9.53 -0.71
N ASN A 106 10.36 9.76 0.33
CA ASN A 106 10.37 11.01 1.09
C ASN A 106 11.59 11.81 0.61
N GLY A 107 11.37 12.85 -0.19
CA GLY A 107 12.46 13.50 -0.91
C GLY A 107 13.18 12.53 -1.86
N HIS A 108 14.40 12.16 -1.54
CA HIS A 108 15.22 11.22 -2.33
C HIS A 108 15.38 9.84 -1.68
N GLU A 109 14.85 9.64 -0.46
CA GLU A 109 14.97 8.39 0.27
C GLU A 109 13.76 7.50 0.04
N LEU A 110 14.01 6.21 -0.27
CA LEU A 110 12.94 5.22 -0.38
C LEU A 110 12.32 5.01 1.00
N SER A 111 11.06 5.39 1.13
CA SER A 111 10.32 5.33 2.40
C SER A 111 9.33 4.19 2.46
N ALA A 112 8.69 3.88 1.34
CA ALA A 112 7.74 2.78 1.25
C ALA A 112 7.77 2.11 -0.13
N THR A 113 7.33 0.87 -0.18
CA THR A 113 7.07 0.14 -1.43
C THR A 113 5.65 -0.41 -1.40
N LYS A 114 4.85 -0.06 -2.42
CA LYS A 114 3.54 -0.64 -2.64
C LYS A 114 3.66 -1.87 -3.53
N TYR A 115 3.22 -3.00 -3.03
CA TYR A 115 3.15 -4.28 -3.73
C TYR A 115 1.74 -4.48 -4.25
N ARG A 116 1.59 -4.75 -5.54
CA ARG A 116 0.30 -5.01 -6.15
C ARG A 116 0.31 -6.33 -6.89
N SER A 117 -0.60 -7.25 -6.53
CA SER A 117 -0.86 -8.48 -7.27
C SER A 117 -1.50 -8.15 -8.62
N VAL A 118 -1.03 -8.80 -9.69
CA VAL A 118 -1.60 -8.64 -11.04
C VAL A 118 -2.94 -9.37 -11.12
N LYS A 119 -3.01 -10.59 -10.57
CA LYS A 119 -4.19 -11.47 -10.67
C LYS A 119 -5.36 -10.98 -9.83
N ASP A 120 -5.10 -10.77 -8.54
CA ASP A 120 -6.18 -10.54 -7.56
C ASP A 120 -6.44 -9.05 -7.33
N LYS A 121 -5.60 -8.18 -7.90
CA LYS A 121 -5.61 -6.73 -7.72
C LYS A 121 -5.42 -6.27 -6.26
N ASP A 122 -5.11 -7.18 -5.36
CA ASP A 122 -4.78 -6.88 -3.98
C ASP A 122 -3.46 -6.13 -3.89
N PHE A 123 -3.35 -5.29 -2.88
CA PHE A 123 -2.11 -4.58 -2.62
C PHE A 123 -1.82 -4.50 -1.11
N PHE A 124 -0.55 -4.37 -0.78
CA PHE A 124 -0.10 -3.99 0.54
C PHE A 124 1.09 -3.03 0.43
N VAL A 125 1.38 -2.33 1.50
CA VAL A 125 2.50 -1.38 1.56
C VAL A 125 3.46 -1.80 2.66
N SER A 126 4.74 -1.85 2.33
CA SER A 126 5.85 -2.02 3.27
C SER A 126 6.57 -0.69 3.45
N GLY A 127 7.03 -0.41 4.66
CA GLY A 127 7.68 0.86 4.99
C GLY A 127 6.72 1.92 5.53
N THR A 128 7.15 3.19 5.55
CA THR A 128 6.40 4.33 6.10
C THR A 128 5.76 5.11 4.95
N TYR A 129 4.49 4.85 4.70
CA TYR A 129 3.76 5.44 3.56
C TYR A 129 3.26 6.86 3.83
N ASN A 130 2.89 7.18 5.09
CA ASN A 130 2.25 8.47 5.42
C ASN A 130 3.14 9.69 5.18
N ASP A 131 4.46 9.50 5.13
CA ASP A 131 5.44 10.57 4.95
C ASP A 131 5.99 10.63 3.52
N THR A 132 5.40 9.89 2.59
CA THR A 132 5.86 9.87 1.20
C THR A 132 5.25 11.00 0.38
N GLY A 133 5.98 11.44 -0.65
CA GLY A 133 5.43 12.27 -1.71
C GLY A 133 4.57 11.47 -2.69
N LEU A 134 4.10 12.14 -3.74
CA LEU A 134 3.38 11.48 -4.84
C LEU A 134 4.30 10.53 -5.60
N PHE A 135 3.72 9.43 -6.12
CA PHE A 135 4.47 8.50 -6.97
C PHE A 135 5.10 9.22 -8.17
N GLY A 136 6.40 9.05 -8.34
CA GLY A 136 7.15 9.70 -9.42
C GLY A 136 7.54 11.16 -9.16
N GLN A 137 7.13 11.76 -8.02
CA GLN A 137 7.41 13.17 -7.73
C GLN A 137 8.92 13.50 -7.75
N GLN A 138 9.78 12.58 -7.33
CA GLN A 138 11.24 12.74 -7.33
C GLN A 138 11.85 12.90 -8.74
N LEU A 139 11.08 12.59 -9.78
CA LEU A 139 11.51 12.71 -11.17
C LEU A 139 11.29 14.10 -11.76
N PHE A 140 10.55 14.98 -11.08
CA PHE A 140 10.27 16.32 -11.57
C PHE A 140 11.49 17.22 -11.44
N LYS A 141 11.90 17.78 -12.56
CA LYS A 141 13.03 18.73 -12.64
C LYS A 141 12.58 20.14 -13.00
N GLY A 142 11.30 20.44 -12.82
CA GLY A 142 10.69 21.68 -13.25
C GLY A 142 10.04 21.57 -14.64
N GLY A 143 9.18 22.50 -14.97
CA GLY A 143 8.42 22.56 -16.21
C GLY A 143 7.33 23.63 -16.13
N LYS A 144 6.67 23.93 -17.27
CA LYS A 144 5.54 24.85 -17.30
C LYS A 144 4.26 24.25 -16.73
N TYR A 145 4.13 22.94 -16.82
CA TYR A 145 2.94 22.19 -16.44
C TYR A 145 3.34 20.91 -15.71
N VAL A 146 2.49 20.45 -14.82
CA VAL A 146 2.54 19.12 -14.20
C VAL A 146 1.21 18.43 -14.43
N THR A 147 1.25 17.16 -14.80
CA THR A 147 0.05 16.32 -14.92
C THR A 147 -0.05 15.47 -13.67
N ILE A 148 -1.20 15.55 -12.99
CA ILE A 148 -1.53 14.72 -11.83
C ILE A 148 -2.57 13.69 -12.30
N VAL A 149 -2.33 12.42 -11.97
CA VAL A 149 -3.19 11.28 -12.33
C VAL A 149 -3.49 10.45 -11.08
N GLU A 150 -4.47 9.56 -11.16
CA GLU A 150 -4.95 8.81 -9.98
C GLU A 150 -4.06 7.61 -9.63
N GLY A 151 -3.37 7.01 -10.60
CA GLY A 151 -2.65 5.75 -10.40
C GLY A 151 -1.22 5.75 -10.92
N GLU A 152 -0.44 4.82 -10.38
CA GLU A 152 0.98 4.66 -10.73
C GLU A 152 1.16 4.29 -12.21
N CYS A 153 0.27 3.40 -12.72
CA CYS A 153 0.29 3.03 -14.13
C CYS A 153 -0.09 4.20 -15.04
N ASP A 154 -1.04 5.05 -14.59
CA ASP A 154 -1.47 6.21 -15.37
C ASP A 154 -0.34 7.24 -15.48
N ALA A 155 0.44 7.43 -14.40
CA ALA A 155 1.61 8.29 -14.42
C ALA A 155 2.67 7.81 -15.42
N MET A 156 2.94 6.50 -15.43
CA MET A 156 3.89 5.91 -16.37
C MET A 156 3.37 5.94 -17.82
N SER A 157 2.08 5.66 -18.02
CA SER A 157 1.47 5.71 -19.37
C SER A 157 1.46 7.14 -19.92
N ALA A 158 1.13 8.14 -19.08
CA ALA A 158 1.18 9.55 -19.49
C ALA A 158 2.61 10.00 -19.85
N TYR A 159 3.64 9.39 -19.26
CA TYR A 159 5.03 9.66 -19.60
C TYR A 159 5.44 9.05 -20.96
N GLU A 160 4.82 7.96 -21.39
CA GLU A 160 5.13 7.29 -22.68
C GLU A 160 4.46 7.95 -23.88
N LEU A 161 3.50 8.87 -23.67
CA LEU A 161 2.80 9.62 -24.72
C LEU A 161 3.60 10.83 -25.18
#